data_1eaacdc24e46439c9d3b3930100d9fcc
#
_entry.id   1eaacdc24e46439c9d3b3930100d9fcc
#
_cell.length_a   1.000
_cell.length_b   1.000
_cell.length_c   1.000
_cell.angle_alpha   90.00
_cell.angle_beta   90.00
_cell.angle_gamma   90.00
#
_symmetry.space_group_name_H-M   'P 1'
#
loop_
_entity.id
_entity.type
_entity.pdbx_description
1 polymer ?
#
loop_
_entity_poly.entity_id
_entity_poly.type
_entity_poly.pdbx_seq_one_letter_code
_entity_poly.pdbx_strand_id
1 'polypeptide(L)'
;MIILDTHALIWSVDDNARLGRNTRALLEESLEKDGVLISAITPWEIALLTEKGRLLLGREVSAWLNAVLSLPNVQLAPIEPQIAVDSVRLPGDFHADPADRIIVATARHFDITLISADQAILSYATKGYVHAVDAAK
;
A
#
# COMPACT_ATOMS: atom_id res chain seq x y z
N MET A 1 8.07 10.64 2.12
CA MET A 1 7.70 9.23 2.45
C MET A 1 6.31 8.91 1.91
N ILE A 2 6.14 7.74 1.35
CA ILE A 2 4.87 7.26 0.83
C ILE A 2 4.59 5.86 1.38
N ILE A 3 3.33 5.45 1.33
CA ILE A 3 2.92 4.07 1.57
C ILE A 3 2.22 3.54 0.33
N LEU A 4 2.53 2.30 -0.06
CA LEU A 4 1.89 1.64 -1.19
C LEU A 4 0.79 0.72 -0.68
N ASP A 5 -0.37 0.72 -1.35
CA ASP A 5 -1.30 -0.36 -1.10
C ASP A 5 -0.80 -1.64 -1.78
N THR A 6 -1.48 -2.74 -1.54
CA THR A 6 -1.01 -4.05 -2.00
C THR A 6 -0.85 -4.12 -3.51
N HIS A 7 -1.81 -3.63 -4.28
CA HIS A 7 -1.74 -3.68 -5.74
C HIS A 7 -0.69 -2.71 -6.30
N ALA A 8 -0.55 -1.53 -5.70
CA ALA A 8 0.49 -0.59 -6.11
C ALA A 8 1.88 -1.18 -5.88
N LEU A 9 2.09 -1.89 -4.78
CA LEU A 9 3.34 -2.61 -4.53
C LEU A 9 3.60 -3.67 -5.60
N ILE A 10 2.62 -4.51 -5.89
CA ILE A 10 2.74 -5.58 -6.88
C ILE A 10 3.07 -4.99 -8.26
N TRP A 11 2.34 -3.94 -8.67
CA TRP A 11 2.61 -3.28 -9.95
C TRP A 11 4.01 -2.67 -10.01
N SER A 12 4.49 -2.12 -8.90
CA SER A 12 5.82 -1.51 -8.83
C SER A 12 6.93 -2.56 -9.01
N VAL A 13 6.80 -3.70 -8.36
CA VAL A 13 7.80 -4.77 -8.42
C VAL A 13 7.80 -5.46 -9.78
N ASP A 14 6.62 -5.68 -10.36
CA ASP A 14 6.46 -6.36 -11.65
C ASP A 14 6.71 -5.43 -12.85
N ASP A 15 6.99 -4.16 -12.62
CA ASP A 15 7.07 -3.14 -13.67
C ASP A 15 5.84 -3.16 -14.58
N ASN A 16 4.67 -3.22 -13.97
CA ASN A 16 3.41 -3.36 -14.67
C ASN A 16 3.04 -2.06 -15.39
N ALA A 17 2.57 -2.17 -16.64
CA ALA A 17 2.18 -1.02 -17.46
C ALA A 17 1.04 -0.21 -16.85
N ARG A 18 0.24 -0.78 -15.93
CA ARG A 18 -0.82 -0.07 -15.21
C ARG A 18 -0.29 1.00 -14.27
N LEU A 19 0.97 0.85 -13.80
CA LEU A 19 1.59 1.86 -12.94
C LEU A 19 1.88 3.11 -13.78
N GLY A 20 1.34 4.26 -13.36
CA GLY A 20 1.44 5.49 -14.12
C GLY A 20 2.82 6.16 -14.04
N ARG A 21 3.06 7.10 -14.95
CA ARG A 21 4.33 7.81 -15.06
C ARG A 21 4.61 8.65 -13.81
N ASN A 22 3.61 9.38 -13.33
CA ASN A 22 3.76 10.24 -12.15
C ASN A 22 4.05 9.42 -10.90
N THR A 23 3.38 8.27 -10.77
CA THR A 23 3.60 7.34 -9.66
C THR A 23 5.01 6.77 -9.70
N ARG A 24 5.52 6.39 -10.87
CA ARG A 24 6.90 5.89 -11.02
C ARG A 24 7.91 6.95 -10.57
N ALA A 25 7.71 8.20 -10.97
CA ALA A 25 8.60 9.29 -10.57
C ALA A 25 8.56 9.52 -9.06
N LEU A 26 7.37 9.52 -8.46
CA LEU A 26 7.19 9.68 -7.02
C LEU A 26 7.83 8.52 -6.24
N LEU A 27 7.68 7.30 -6.73
CA LEU A 27 8.28 6.12 -6.13
C LEU A 27 9.81 6.20 -6.15
N GLU A 28 10.40 6.54 -7.30
CA GLU A 28 11.85 6.69 -7.43
C GLU A 28 12.38 7.76 -6.48
N GLU A 29 11.73 8.91 -6.41
CA GLU A 29 12.10 9.98 -5.50
C GLU A 29 12.04 9.52 -4.04
N SER A 30 10.98 8.84 -3.67
CA SER A 30 10.80 8.37 -2.28
C SER A 30 11.86 7.34 -1.90
N LEU A 31 12.21 6.43 -2.80
CA LEU A 31 13.26 5.43 -2.56
C LEU A 31 14.64 6.07 -2.36
N GLU A 32 14.89 7.22 -2.99
CA GLU A 32 16.16 7.94 -2.84
C GLU A 32 16.22 8.82 -1.59
N LYS A 33 15.07 9.23 -1.05
CA LYS A 33 15.01 10.22 0.04
C LYS A 33 14.42 9.62 1.32
N ASP A 34 13.10 9.73 1.45
CA ASP A 34 12.39 9.48 2.70
C ASP A 34 12.01 8.02 2.92
N GLY A 35 11.93 7.27 1.82
CA GLY A 35 11.58 5.87 1.87
C GLY A 35 10.13 5.56 1.56
N VAL A 36 9.86 4.27 1.50
CA VAL A 36 8.57 3.68 1.15
C VAL A 36 8.14 2.74 2.26
N LEU A 37 6.93 2.92 2.77
CA LEU A 37 6.35 2.03 3.76
C LEU A 37 5.46 0.98 3.08
N ILE A 38 5.50 -0.22 3.62
CA ILE A 38 4.61 -1.33 3.28
C ILE A 38 3.92 -1.75 4.57
N SER A 39 2.59 -1.75 4.59
CA SER A 39 1.84 -2.19 5.77
C SER A 39 2.09 -3.66 6.06
N ALA A 40 2.16 -4.02 7.35
CA ALA A 40 2.26 -5.41 7.77
C ALA A 40 1.07 -6.27 7.34
N ILE A 41 -0.08 -5.67 6.96
CA ILE A 41 -1.21 -6.41 6.41
C ILE A 41 -0.98 -6.82 4.96
N THR A 42 -0.11 -6.14 4.23
CA THR A 42 0.15 -6.43 2.81
C THR A 42 0.72 -7.83 2.58
N PRO A 43 1.70 -8.34 3.35
CA PRO A 43 2.12 -9.73 3.23
C PRO A 43 0.98 -10.74 3.38
N TRP A 44 0.07 -10.50 4.33
CA TRP A 44 -1.10 -11.36 4.51
C TRP A 44 -2.00 -11.34 3.27
N GLU A 45 -2.27 -10.15 2.74
CA GLU A 45 -3.13 -10.00 1.57
C GLU A 45 -2.52 -10.66 0.33
N ILE A 46 -1.21 -10.48 0.11
CA ILE A 46 -0.50 -11.11 -1.00
C ILE A 46 -0.55 -12.64 -0.88
N ALA A 47 -0.29 -13.19 0.31
CA ALA A 47 -0.36 -14.62 0.54
C ALA A 47 -1.77 -15.15 0.27
N LEU A 48 -2.81 -14.44 0.72
CA LEU A 48 -4.19 -14.82 0.47
C LEU A 48 -4.52 -14.82 -1.02
N LEU A 49 -4.08 -13.80 -1.76
CA LEU A 49 -4.32 -13.71 -3.20
C LEU A 49 -3.61 -14.84 -3.97
N THR A 50 -2.40 -15.20 -3.58
CA THR A 50 -1.67 -16.31 -4.22
C THR A 50 -2.33 -17.65 -3.94
N GLU A 51 -2.78 -17.89 -2.71
CA GLU A 51 -3.47 -19.13 -2.34
C GLU A 51 -4.81 -19.27 -3.08
N LYS A 52 -5.50 -18.18 -3.34
CA LYS A 52 -6.75 -18.17 -4.11
C LYS A 52 -6.54 -18.23 -5.63
N GLY A 53 -5.31 -18.29 -6.10
CA GLY A 53 -4.99 -18.32 -7.52
C GLY A 53 -5.28 -17.01 -8.25
N ARG A 54 -5.42 -15.90 -7.53
CA ARG A 54 -5.72 -14.58 -8.10
C ARG A 54 -4.47 -13.76 -8.40
N LEU A 55 -3.31 -14.23 -7.98
CA LEU A 55 -2.04 -13.56 -8.16
C LEU A 55 -0.94 -14.58 -8.43
N LEU A 56 -0.13 -14.31 -9.44
CA LEU A 56 1.06 -15.10 -9.77
C LEU A 56 2.28 -14.18 -9.61
N LEU A 57 3.18 -14.56 -8.69
CA LEU A 57 4.40 -13.78 -8.42
C LEU A 57 5.62 -14.27 -9.19
N GLY A 58 5.55 -15.44 -9.81
CA GLY A 58 6.67 -16.04 -10.49
C GLY A 58 7.70 -16.70 -9.57
N ARG A 59 7.50 -16.63 -8.25
CA ARG A 59 8.35 -17.26 -7.23
C ARG A 59 7.54 -17.47 -5.95
N GLU A 60 8.08 -18.23 -5.01
CA GLU A 60 7.41 -18.50 -3.74
C GLU A 60 7.19 -17.20 -2.96
N VAL A 61 6.01 -17.09 -2.32
CA VAL A 61 5.53 -15.83 -1.73
C VAL A 61 6.47 -15.28 -0.65
N SER A 62 6.98 -16.12 0.23
CA SER A 62 7.91 -15.67 1.28
C SER A 62 9.22 -15.16 0.70
N ALA A 63 9.73 -15.80 -0.33
CA ALA A 63 10.94 -15.37 -1.01
C ALA A 63 10.74 -14.04 -1.72
N TRP A 64 9.59 -13.84 -2.36
CA TRP A 64 9.21 -12.58 -3.01
C TRP A 64 9.16 -11.43 -1.99
N LEU A 65 8.46 -11.67 -0.87
CA LEU A 65 8.34 -10.67 0.19
C LEU A 65 9.68 -10.33 0.83
N ASN A 66 10.51 -11.33 1.12
CA ASN A 66 11.83 -11.09 1.69
C ASN A 66 12.70 -10.24 0.75
N ALA A 67 12.64 -10.49 -0.55
CA ALA A 67 13.38 -9.70 -1.53
C ALA A 67 12.91 -8.24 -1.53
N VAL A 68 11.61 -8.00 -1.54
CA VAL A 68 11.05 -6.65 -1.55
C VAL A 68 11.39 -5.90 -0.27
N LEU A 69 11.19 -6.53 0.89
CA LEU A 69 11.42 -5.89 2.19
C LEU A 69 12.90 -5.73 2.54
N SER A 70 13.80 -6.33 1.74
CA SER A 70 15.24 -6.14 1.87
C SER A 70 15.78 -5.00 1.01
N LEU A 71 14.96 -4.40 0.16
CA LEU A 71 15.40 -3.27 -0.66
C LEU A 71 15.73 -2.06 0.21
N PRO A 72 16.76 -1.27 -0.16
CA PRO A 72 17.07 -0.05 0.58
C PRO A 72 15.88 0.91 0.61
N ASN A 73 15.65 1.54 1.77
CA ASN A 73 14.58 2.51 2.00
C ASN A 73 13.15 1.96 1.82
N VAL A 74 12.99 0.66 1.89
CA VAL A 74 11.68 0.00 2.00
C VAL A 74 11.55 -0.55 3.41
N GLN A 75 10.48 -0.17 4.11
CA GLN A 75 10.26 -0.55 5.50
C GLN A 75 8.87 -1.11 5.68
N LEU A 76 8.77 -2.15 6.51
CA LEU A 76 7.48 -2.67 6.95
C LEU A 76 6.93 -1.79 8.07
N ALA A 77 5.70 -1.31 7.92
CA ALA A 77 4.99 -0.60 8.98
C ALA A 77 4.19 -1.61 9.80
N PRO A 78 4.55 -1.84 11.07
CA PRO A 78 3.80 -2.76 11.91
C PRO A 78 2.39 -2.24 12.16
N ILE A 79 1.45 -3.14 12.44
CA ILE A 79 0.10 -2.78 12.84
C ILE A 79 0.12 -2.51 14.35
N GLU A 80 0.54 -1.31 14.72
CA GLU A 80 0.58 -0.89 16.11
C GLU A 80 -0.84 -0.79 16.68
N PRO A 81 -1.01 -0.91 18.01
CA PRO A 81 -2.34 -0.88 18.63
C PRO A 81 -3.18 0.32 18.20
N GLN A 82 -2.59 1.51 18.10
CA GLN A 82 -3.34 2.70 17.70
C GLN A 82 -3.81 2.63 16.25
N ILE A 83 -2.98 2.10 15.35
CA ILE A 83 -3.37 1.91 13.94
C ILE A 83 -4.51 0.91 13.85
N ALA A 84 -4.44 -0.18 14.59
CA ALA A 84 -5.52 -1.18 14.62
C ALA A 84 -6.84 -0.57 15.10
N VAL A 85 -6.80 0.20 16.17
CA VAL A 85 -7.99 0.90 16.68
C VAL A 85 -8.53 1.89 15.65
N ASP A 86 -7.66 2.74 15.10
CA ASP A 86 -8.04 3.76 14.13
C ASP A 86 -8.64 3.16 12.85
N SER A 87 -8.19 1.97 12.44
CA SER A 87 -8.73 1.29 11.27
C SER A 87 -10.21 0.95 11.40
N VAL A 88 -10.67 0.72 12.64
CA VAL A 88 -12.08 0.46 12.95
C VAL A 88 -12.86 1.76 13.06
N ARG A 89 -12.20 2.86 13.43
CA ARG A 89 -12.81 4.16 13.72
C ARG A 89 -12.57 5.21 12.64
N LEU A 90 -12.33 4.80 11.40
CA LEU A 90 -12.11 5.78 10.32
C LEU A 90 -13.28 6.76 10.22
N PRO A 91 -13.01 8.07 10.09
CA PRO A 91 -14.09 9.05 9.97
C PRO A 91 -14.82 8.91 8.64
N GLY A 92 -16.08 9.39 8.60
CA GLY A 92 -16.90 9.28 7.41
C GLY A 92 -17.24 7.83 7.06
N ASP A 93 -17.62 7.61 5.81
CA ASP A 93 -17.97 6.27 5.33
C ASP A 93 -16.81 5.68 4.53
N PHE A 94 -16.32 4.54 4.97
CA PHE A 94 -15.36 3.76 4.24
C PHE A 94 -15.77 2.29 4.28
N HIS A 95 -15.52 1.54 3.19
CA HIS A 95 -15.98 0.16 3.06
C HIS A 95 -15.31 -0.78 4.09
N ALA A 96 -15.85 -1.98 4.20
CA ALA A 96 -15.52 -2.88 5.31
C ALA A 96 -14.25 -3.71 5.13
N ASP A 97 -13.57 -3.63 3.97
CA ASP A 97 -12.37 -4.43 3.72
C ASP A 97 -11.29 -4.14 4.77
N PRO A 98 -10.90 -5.15 5.59
CA PRO A 98 -9.96 -4.89 6.69
C PRO A 98 -8.57 -4.45 6.22
N ALA A 99 -8.06 -5.01 5.14
CA ALA A 99 -6.74 -4.66 4.64
C ALA A 99 -6.69 -3.21 4.19
N ASP A 100 -7.69 -2.75 3.43
CA ASP A 100 -7.77 -1.37 2.99
C ASP A 100 -7.91 -0.41 4.17
N ARG A 101 -8.72 -0.77 5.17
CA ARG A 101 -8.92 0.05 6.37
C ARG A 101 -7.61 0.22 7.15
N ILE A 102 -6.83 -0.83 7.29
CA ILE A 102 -5.54 -0.79 7.98
C ILE A 102 -4.53 0.06 7.21
N ILE A 103 -4.46 -0.08 5.88
CA ILE A 103 -3.57 0.72 5.05
C ILE A 103 -3.92 2.19 5.13
N VAL A 104 -5.20 2.54 5.02
CA VAL A 104 -5.68 3.92 5.15
C VAL A 104 -5.36 4.47 6.54
N ALA A 105 -5.62 3.70 7.60
CA ALA A 105 -5.31 4.13 8.97
C ALA A 105 -3.80 4.38 9.16
N THR A 106 -2.96 3.56 8.54
CA THR A 106 -1.51 3.73 8.58
C THR A 106 -1.09 5.04 7.90
N ALA A 107 -1.63 5.32 6.72
CA ALA A 107 -1.34 6.57 6.00
C ALA A 107 -1.76 7.80 6.83
N ARG A 108 -2.92 7.73 7.46
CA ARG A 108 -3.42 8.81 8.33
C ARG A 108 -2.55 8.99 9.58
N HIS A 109 -2.15 7.87 10.18
CA HIS A 109 -1.33 7.87 11.41
C HIS A 109 0.01 8.59 11.21
N PHE A 110 0.68 8.34 10.10
CA PHE A 110 1.96 8.96 9.77
C PHE A 110 1.82 10.23 8.94
N ASP A 111 0.61 10.60 8.55
CA ASP A 111 0.34 11.76 7.68
C ASP A 111 1.18 11.72 6.40
N ILE A 112 1.14 10.60 5.71
CA ILE A 112 1.90 10.36 4.47
C ILE A 112 0.96 10.02 3.32
N THR A 113 1.47 10.18 2.10
CA THR A 113 0.70 9.92 0.89
C THR A 113 0.58 8.43 0.62
N LEU A 114 -0.64 7.98 0.39
CA LEU A 114 -0.99 6.62 0.00
C LEU A 114 -1.08 6.52 -1.52
N ILE A 115 -0.37 5.57 -2.10
CA ILE A 115 -0.44 5.27 -3.52
C ILE A 115 -1.40 4.10 -3.72
N SER A 116 -2.48 4.32 -4.44
CA SER A 116 -3.53 3.32 -4.65
C SER A 116 -4.25 3.54 -5.98
N ALA A 117 -4.73 2.47 -6.59
CA ALA A 117 -5.66 2.54 -7.72
C ALA A 117 -7.10 2.15 -7.32
N ASP A 118 -7.32 1.87 -6.04
CA ASP A 118 -8.64 1.49 -5.53
C ASP A 118 -9.56 2.71 -5.50
N GLN A 119 -10.73 2.60 -6.15
CA GLN A 119 -11.66 3.72 -6.28
C GLN A 119 -12.26 4.15 -4.93
N ALA A 120 -12.47 3.22 -4.00
CA ALA A 120 -12.97 3.56 -2.68
C ALA A 120 -11.96 4.41 -1.90
N ILE A 121 -10.67 4.07 -1.98
CA ILE A 121 -9.59 4.84 -1.35
C ILE A 121 -9.48 6.22 -2.01
N LEU A 122 -9.46 6.28 -3.33
CA LEU A 122 -9.36 7.56 -4.04
C LEU A 122 -10.55 8.47 -3.78
N SER A 123 -11.75 7.91 -3.72
CA SER A 123 -12.97 8.65 -3.35
C SER A 123 -12.88 9.17 -1.92
N TYR A 124 -12.40 8.37 -0.99
CA TYR A 124 -12.19 8.76 0.40
C TYR A 124 -11.19 9.92 0.51
N ALA A 125 -10.15 9.90 -0.31
CA ALA A 125 -9.17 10.98 -0.39
C ALA A 125 -9.77 12.29 -0.92
N THR A 126 -10.68 12.23 -1.90
CA THR A 126 -11.34 13.44 -2.41
C THR A 126 -12.19 14.13 -1.36
N LYS A 127 -12.64 13.38 -0.35
CA LYS A 127 -13.38 13.92 0.79
C LYS A 127 -12.50 14.51 1.89
N GLY A 128 -11.17 14.42 1.71
CA GLY A 128 -10.21 15.02 2.62
C GLY A 128 -9.78 14.15 3.80
N TYR A 129 -10.18 12.88 3.82
CA TYR A 129 -9.90 12.00 4.97
C TYR A 129 -8.51 11.35 4.93
N VAL A 130 -7.91 11.25 3.76
CA VAL A 130 -6.56 10.68 3.56
C VAL A 130 -5.91 11.37 2.36
N HIS A 131 -4.58 11.46 2.35
CA HIS A 131 -3.84 11.90 1.18
C HIS A 131 -3.56 10.68 0.31
N ALA A 132 -4.10 10.66 -0.90
CA ALA A 132 -3.86 9.56 -1.82
C ALA A 132 -3.61 10.05 -3.23
N VAL A 133 -2.78 9.30 -3.95
CA VAL A 133 -2.45 9.51 -5.37
C VAL A 133 -2.84 8.27 -6.14
N ASP A 134 -3.43 8.46 -7.32
CA ASP A 134 -3.83 7.37 -8.18
C ASP A 134 -2.62 6.67 -8.77
N ALA A 135 -2.44 5.39 -8.43
CA ALA A 135 -1.32 4.58 -8.90
C ALA A 135 -1.28 4.46 -10.43
N ALA A 136 -2.41 4.65 -11.12
CA ALA A 136 -2.52 4.57 -12.58
C ALA A 136 -2.10 5.87 -13.28
N LYS A 137 -1.79 6.91 -12.55
CA LYS A 137 -1.36 8.20 -13.09
C LYS A 137 0.13 8.43 -12.86
#